data_11c3fbae1c01bfcb56bdaf1f39da380b
#
_entry.id   11c3fbae1c01bfcb56bdaf1f39da380b
#
_cell.length_a   1.000
_cell.length_b   1.000
_cell.length_c   1.000
_cell.angle_alpha   90.00
_cell.angle_beta   90.00
_cell.angle_gamma   90.00
#
_symmetry.space_group_name_H-M   'P 1'
#
loop_
_entity.id
_entity.type
_entity.pdbx_description
1 polymer ?
#
loop_
_entity_poly.entity_id
_entity_poly.type
_entity_poly.pdbx_seq_one_letter_code
_entity_poly.pdbx_strand_id
1 'polypeptide(L)'
;MSTPPRHLALGLFVLGHGHSVGSWRAPGAAADDLLNLDYYAAITRTAERGKMDMIFFAEVLYSYERDGRHASEMAYPTLDPMVLLAALGEVTERIGLTATYSTTYTDAFVTASKLATLEQFNGGRTGWNIVTSWADQSAANFSRAEHLAKDARYVLAADYVAQVRALWAAAPPSRQGHPVLVQAGMSPGGQAFAASVAEVMFTVARDIDAARAFRDDIRALAAGRGRSPDQVKVMPGIAPILAATEAEALRKEEAFFELVHPNIQLAMLSDQFGLDFSVYSLDAPLPMDDILTSPRVVSGSRDPSRLIADVAGRTPTLREYLRQASRVRTHMSFVGTPEQLADRMAEWFAAGACDGFNLMPPVIPGEMDILADELVPALRRRGLFREDYTADTLRGHLGLQDPAG
;
A
#
# COMPACT_ATOMS: atom_id res chain seq x y z
N MET A 1 30.39 -6.83 -20.51
CA MET A 1 29.32 -7.61 -19.90
C MET A 1 28.06 -6.76 -20.02
N SER A 2 27.02 -7.23 -20.73
CA SER A 2 25.75 -6.50 -20.82
C SER A 2 25.09 -6.46 -19.44
N THR A 3 24.68 -5.28 -19.01
CA THR A 3 23.86 -5.13 -17.79
C THR A 3 22.64 -6.05 -17.94
N PRO A 4 22.31 -6.87 -16.93
CA PRO A 4 21.13 -7.72 -17.02
C PRO A 4 19.88 -6.86 -17.25
N PRO A 5 18.89 -7.36 -17.98
CA PRO A 5 17.68 -6.61 -18.24
C PRO A 5 17.04 -6.21 -16.90
N ARG A 6 16.67 -4.94 -16.79
CA ARG A 6 15.98 -4.42 -15.61
C ARG A 6 14.54 -4.91 -15.61
N HIS A 7 14.12 -5.62 -14.57
CA HIS A 7 12.76 -6.09 -14.39
C HIS A 7 11.97 -5.19 -13.43
N LEU A 8 10.66 -5.15 -13.63
CA LEU A 8 9.72 -4.57 -12.67
C LEU A 8 9.73 -5.35 -11.36
N ALA A 9 9.68 -4.66 -10.23
CA ALA A 9 9.34 -5.27 -8.96
C ALA A 9 7.82 -5.31 -8.79
N LEU A 10 7.26 -6.42 -8.31
CA LEU A 10 5.83 -6.56 -8.02
C LEU A 10 5.61 -6.91 -6.55
N GLY A 11 4.95 -6.00 -5.82
CA GLY A 11 4.41 -6.26 -4.51
C GLY A 11 2.89 -6.50 -4.58
N LEU A 12 2.36 -7.31 -3.68
CA LEU A 12 0.94 -7.45 -3.44
C LEU A 12 0.59 -6.83 -2.08
N PHE A 13 -0.19 -5.78 -2.07
CA PHE A 13 -0.66 -5.18 -0.83
C PHE A 13 -1.99 -5.81 -0.41
N VAL A 14 -2.03 -6.43 0.76
CA VAL A 14 -3.22 -7.07 1.31
C VAL A 14 -3.83 -6.20 2.40
N LEU A 15 -5.10 -5.89 2.25
CA LEU A 15 -5.90 -5.16 3.23
C LEU A 15 -7.28 -5.83 3.34
N GLY A 16 -7.52 -6.57 4.42
CA GLY A 16 -8.78 -7.26 4.65
C GLY A 16 -9.25 -8.06 3.43
N HIS A 17 -10.46 -7.79 2.93
CA HIS A 17 -11.04 -8.43 1.75
C HIS A 17 -10.68 -7.74 0.43
N GLY A 18 -9.78 -6.77 0.44
CA GLY A 18 -9.38 -5.98 -0.73
C GLY A 18 -9.48 -4.48 -0.51
N HIS A 19 -9.21 -3.72 -1.56
CA HIS A 19 -9.06 -2.28 -1.48
C HIS A 19 -10.32 -1.49 -1.84
N SER A 20 -11.39 -2.14 -2.34
CA SER A 20 -12.71 -1.53 -2.46
C SER A 20 -13.41 -1.48 -1.10
N VAL A 21 -14.11 -0.38 -0.81
CA VAL A 21 -14.85 -0.23 0.45
C VAL A 21 -15.93 -1.29 0.62
N GLY A 22 -16.56 -1.72 -0.47
CA GLY A 22 -17.57 -2.79 -0.48
C GLY A 22 -17.02 -4.19 -0.73
N SER A 23 -15.69 -4.39 -0.71
CA SER A 23 -15.05 -5.66 -1.13
C SER A 23 -15.58 -6.89 -0.40
N TRP A 24 -15.84 -6.80 0.90
CA TRP A 24 -16.37 -7.89 1.72
C TRP A 24 -17.75 -8.43 1.27
N ARG A 25 -18.50 -7.61 0.51
CA ARG A 25 -19.81 -7.97 -0.06
C ARG A 25 -19.71 -8.53 -1.48
N ALA A 26 -18.52 -8.45 -2.08
CA ALA A 26 -18.35 -8.86 -3.48
C ALA A 26 -18.41 -10.37 -3.65
N PRO A 27 -18.93 -10.86 -4.78
CA PRO A 27 -18.75 -12.26 -5.15
C PRO A 27 -17.24 -12.60 -5.15
N GLY A 28 -16.88 -13.71 -4.53
CA GLY A 28 -15.49 -14.13 -4.38
C GLY A 28 -14.73 -13.49 -3.19
N ALA A 29 -15.37 -12.61 -2.41
CA ALA A 29 -14.85 -12.23 -1.10
C ALA A 29 -15.08 -13.39 -0.10
N ALA A 30 -14.07 -13.69 0.69
CA ALA A 30 -14.16 -14.68 1.77
C ALA A 30 -14.52 -13.97 3.07
N ALA A 31 -15.77 -13.47 3.17
CA ALA A 31 -16.18 -12.52 4.19
C ALA A 31 -15.97 -13.01 5.64
N ASP A 32 -16.09 -14.33 5.88
CA ASP A 32 -15.94 -14.93 7.21
C ASP A 32 -14.52 -15.43 7.51
N ASP A 33 -13.57 -15.30 6.56
CA ASP A 33 -12.27 -15.97 6.62
C ASP A 33 -11.11 -15.06 7.06
N LEU A 34 -11.36 -13.79 7.43
CA LEU A 34 -10.26 -12.87 7.80
C LEU A 34 -9.44 -13.29 9.04
N LEU A 35 -9.93 -14.20 9.84
CA LEU A 35 -9.20 -14.79 10.96
C LEU A 35 -8.68 -16.20 10.66
N ASN A 36 -8.86 -16.69 9.43
CA ASN A 36 -8.44 -18.01 9.01
C ASN A 36 -7.08 -17.95 8.31
N LEU A 37 -6.11 -18.72 8.80
CA LEU A 37 -4.78 -18.78 8.19
C LEU A 37 -4.82 -19.31 6.76
N ASP A 38 -5.72 -20.25 6.44
CA ASP A 38 -5.82 -20.81 5.08
C ASP A 38 -6.16 -19.75 4.03
N TYR A 39 -6.94 -18.72 4.41
CA TYR A 39 -7.22 -17.58 3.56
C TYR A 39 -5.94 -16.85 3.15
N TYR A 40 -5.09 -16.50 4.13
CA TYR A 40 -3.82 -15.81 3.87
C TYR A 40 -2.80 -16.71 3.16
N ALA A 41 -2.77 -17.98 3.50
CA ALA A 41 -1.91 -18.97 2.84
C ALA A 41 -2.26 -19.11 1.35
N ALA A 42 -3.55 -19.19 1.01
CA ALA A 42 -4.02 -19.28 -0.38
C ALA A 42 -3.62 -18.02 -1.19
N ILE A 43 -3.85 -16.82 -0.64
CA ILE A 43 -3.48 -15.56 -1.27
C ILE A 43 -1.97 -15.51 -1.52
N THR A 44 -1.17 -15.86 -0.49
CA THR A 44 0.29 -15.78 -0.56
C THR A 44 0.86 -16.79 -1.56
N ARG A 45 0.33 -18.01 -1.59
CA ARG A 45 0.71 -19.02 -2.60
C ARG A 45 0.34 -18.61 -4.02
N THR A 46 -0.80 -17.93 -4.21
CA THR A 46 -1.16 -17.38 -5.53
C THR A 46 -0.17 -16.30 -5.97
N ALA A 47 0.22 -15.38 -5.09
CA ALA A 47 1.24 -14.39 -5.38
C ALA A 47 2.61 -15.02 -5.67
N GLU A 48 3.00 -16.06 -4.92
CA GLU A 48 4.23 -16.82 -5.14
C GLU A 48 4.20 -17.59 -6.47
N ARG A 49 3.07 -18.19 -6.84
CA ARG A 49 2.87 -18.82 -8.17
C ARG A 49 3.10 -17.82 -9.29
N GLY A 50 2.62 -16.58 -9.13
CA GLY A 50 2.88 -15.46 -10.03
C GLY A 50 4.33 -14.95 -10.00
N LYS A 51 5.20 -15.45 -9.11
CA LYS A 51 6.59 -15.02 -8.91
C LYS A 51 6.71 -13.55 -8.47
N MET A 52 5.71 -13.02 -7.77
CA MET A 52 5.76 -11.67 -7.22
C MET A 52 6.91 -11.55 -6.20
N ASP A 53 7.47 -10.35 -6.07
CA ASP A 53 8.64 -10.12 -5.20
C ASP A 53 8.27 -10.20 -3.73
N MET A 54 7.13 -9.64 -3.35
CA MET A 54 6.69 -9.62 -1.96
C MET A 54 5.16 -9.56 -1.83
N ILE A 55 4.68 -10.07 -0.71
CA ILE A 55 3.36 -9.77 -0.17
C ILE A 55 3.52 -8.84 1.04
N PHE A 56 2.61 -7.90 1.19
CA PHE A 56 2.69 -6.82 2.13
C PHE A 56 1.38 -6.69 2.91
N PHE A 57 1.45 -6.76 4.24
CA PHE A 57 0.30 -6.70 5.12
C PHE A 57 0.26 -5.38 5.90
N ALA A 58 -0.88 -4.69 5.84
CA ALA A 58 -1.12 -3.51 6.65
C ALA A 58 -1.29 -3.85 8.13
N GLU A 59 -0.93 -2.90 8.99
CA GLU A 59 -1.26 -2.91 10.42
C GLU A 59 -2.30 -1.84 10.70
N VAL A 60 -3.35 -2.20 11.45
CA VAL A 60 -4.37 -1.27 11.94
C VAL A 60 -4.41 -1.34 13.46
N LEU A 61 -3.98 -0.25 14.12
CA LEU A 61 -3.84 -0.18 15.58
C LEU A 61 -5.05 0.45 16.27
N TYR A 62 -6.18 0.59 15.59
CA TYR A 62 -7.41 1.12 16.13
C TYR A 62 -8.61 0.45 15.49
N SER A 63 -9.74 0.45 16.20
CA SER A 63 -11.02 0.11 15.61
C SER A 63 -11.70 1.38 15.11
N TYR A 64 -12.21 1.34 13.87
CA TYR A 64 -12.95 2.49 13.35
C TYR A 64 -14.27 2.64 14.10
N GLU A 65 -14.39 3.74 14.82
CA GLU A 65 -15.55 4.08 15.62
C GLU A 65 -16.12 5.41 15.16
N ARG A 66 -17.45 5.49 15.11
CA ARG A 66 -18.19 6.73 14.88
C ARG A 66 -19.39 6.77 15.81
N ASP A 67 -19.54 7.89 16.52
CA ASP A 67 -20.66 8.13 17.43
C ASP A 67 -20.85 7.01 18.48
N GLY A 68 -19.75 6.48 19.03
CA GLY A 68 -19.76 5.39 20.00
C GLY A 68 -20.12 4.01 19.43
N ARG A 69 -20.11 3.86 18.11
CA ARG A 69 -20.41 2.59 17.43
C ARG A 69 -19.25 2.19 16.51
N HIS A 70 -18.90 0.92 16.55
CA HIS A 70 -18.01 0.37 15.55
C HIS A 70 -18.73 0.36 14.20
N ALA A 71 -18.13 0.96 13.18
CA ALA A 71 -18.63 0.89 11.83
C ALA A 71 -18.37 -0.54 11.31
N SER A 72 -19.37 -1.40 11.40
CA SER A 72 -19.24 -2.84 11.08
C SER A 72 -18.74 -3.11 9.67
N GLU A 73 -19.01 -2.23 8.73
CA GLU A 73 -18.54 -2.33 7.35
C GLU A 73 -17.07 -1.92 7.17
N MET A 74 -16.45 -1.33 8.21
CA MET A 74 -15.04 -0.94 8.24
C MET A 74 -14.29 -1.54 9.44
N ALA A 75 -14.96 -2.31 10.29
CA ALA A 75 -14.34 -3.05 11.37
C ALA A 75 -13.73 -4.32 10.79
N TYR A 76 -12.47 -4.26 10.43
CA TYR A 76 -11.72 -5.45 10.08
C TYR A 76 -11.16 -6.08 11.36
N PRO A 77 -11.51 -7.33 11.68
CA PRO A 77 -10.65 -8.09 12.57
C PRO A 77 -9.31 -8.22 11.86
N THR A 78 -8.28 -7.61 12.41
CA THR A 78 -6.93 -7.68 11.83
C THR A 78 -6.10 -8.67 12.60
N LEU A 79 -5.48 -9.63 11.91
CA LEU A 79 -4.40 -10.42 12.47
C LEU A 79 -3.16 -9.54 12.62
N ASP A 80 -2.39 -9.77 13.68
CA ASP A 80 -1.07 -9.14 13.84
C ASP A 80 -0.18 -9.57 12.66
N PRO A 81 0.32 -8.64 11.83
CA PRO A 81 1.07 -9.00 10.63
C PRO A 81 2.39 -9.71 10.95
N MET A 82 3.03 -9.43 12.09
CA MET A 82 4.25 -10.13 12.48
C MET A 82 4.01 -11.61 12.81
N VAL A 83 2.90 -11.91 13.52
CA VAL A 83 2.49 -13.28 13.81
C VAL A 83 2.10 -14.00 12.53
N LEU A 84 1.38 -13.32 11.64
CA LEU A 84 0.96 -13.86 10.36
C LEU A 84 2.17 -14.23 9.48
N LEU A 85 3.20 -13.39 9.43
CA LEU A 85 4.41 -13.67 8.64
C LEU A 85 5.13 -14.94 9.10
N ALA A 86 5.14 -15.24 10.40
CA ALA A 86 5.72 -16.49 10.90
C ALA A 86 5.01 -17.74 10.34
N ALA A 87 3.67 -17.69 10.33
CA ALA A 87 2.87 -18.79 9.78
C ALA A 87 3.01 -18.90 8.25
N LEU A 88 3.04 -17.77 7.54
CA LEU A 88 3.19 -17.75 6.08
C LEU A 88 4.57 -18.19 5.61
N GLY A 89 5.60 -18.00 6.44
CA GLY A 89 6.94 -18.49 6.18
C GLY A 89 7.02 -20.00 6.00
N GLU A 90 6.20 -20.75 6.75
CA GLU A 90 6.12 -22.22 6.70
C GLU A 90 5.37 -22.75 5.46
N VAL A 91 4.52 -21.95 4.83
CA VAL A 91 3.68 -22.37 3.72
C VAL A 91 4.10 -21.79 2.37
N THR A 92 5.22 -21.06 2.34
CA THR A 92 5.83 -20.43 1.15
C THR A 92 7.33 -20.64 1.14
N GLU A 93 7.95 -20.60 -0.04
CA GLU A 93 9.39 -20.91 -0.18
C GLU A 93 10.21 -19.71 -0.67
N ARG A 94 9.62 -18.80 -1.46
CA ARG A 94 10.36 -17.80 -2.23
C ARG A 94 9.90 -16.37 -2.02
N ILE A 95 8.58 -16.13 -1.99
CA ILE A 95 8.02 -14.78 -1.92
C ILE A 95 8.47 -14.05 -0.66
N GLY A 96 8.81 -12.77 -0.82
CA GLY A 96 9.09 -11.88 0.31
C GLY A 96 7.84 -11.62 1.16
N LEU A 97 8.03 -11.61 2.47
CA LEU A 97 6.97 -11.46 3.47
C LEU A 97 7.18 -10.15 4.23
N THR A 98 6.35 -9.15 3.97
CA THR A 98 6.51 -7.80 4.54
C THR A 98 5.40 -7.47 5.51
N ALA A 99 5.76 -7.17 6.76
CA ALA A 99 4.83 -6.70 7.79
C ALA A 99 4.92 -5.20 8.01
N THR A 100 3.79 -4.54 8.18
CA THR A 100 3.72 -3.19 8.73
C THR A 100 3.88 -3.27 10.25
N TYR A 101 4.74 -2.39 10.81
CA TYR A 101 4.90 -2.30 12.25
C TYR A 101 5.28 -0.88 12.69
N SER A 102 4.61 -0.39 13.74
CA SER A 102 4.68 0.99 14.16
C SER A 102 5.90 1.30 15.01
N THR A 103 6.60 2.40 14.71
CA THR A 103 7.66 2.94 15.56
C THR A 103 7.13 3.82 16.71
N THR A 104 5.86 4.20 16.66
CA THR A 104 5.26 5.09 17.66
C THR A 104 4.78 4.32 18.90
N TYR A 105 4.29 3.10 18.71
CA TYR A 105 3.57 2.37 19.76
C TYR A 105 4.27 1.09 20.23
N THR A 106 5.46 0.81 19.71
CA THR A 106 6.22 -0.38 20.05
C THR A 106 7.59 -0.02 20.59
N ASP A 107 8.31 -1.00 21.13
CA ASP A 107 9.66 -0.85 21.66
C ASP A 107 10.69 -1.32 20.63
N ALA A 108 11.78 -0.57 20.46
CA ALA A 108 12.81 -0.85 19.46
C ALA A 108 13.50 -2.20 19.69
N PHE A 109 13.75 -2.58 20.96
CA PHE A 109 14.35 -3.88 21.29
C PHE A 109 13.40 -5.03 20.94
N VAL A 110 12.12 -4.91 21.30
CA VAL A 110 11.09 -5.91 20.98
C VAL A 110 10.95 -6.09 19.48
N THR A 111 10.91 -4.98 18.74
CA THR A 111 10.81 -4.99 17.26
C THR A 111 12.05 -5.61 16.63
N ALA A 112 13.24 -5.25 17.08
CA ALA A 112 14.49 -5.83 16.57
C ALA A 112 14.51 -7.35 16.78
N SER A 113 14.13 -7.81 17.97
CA SER A 113 14.09 -9.24 18.32
C SER A 113 13.06 -10.01 17.48
N LYS A 114 11.83 -9.49 17.34
CA LYS A 114 10.79 -10.14 16.53
C LYS A 114 11.19 -10.24 15.07
N LEU A 115 11.67 -9.14 14.48
CA LEU A 115 12.07 -9.11 13.07
C LEU A 115 13.29 -9.99 12.79
N ALA A 116 14.27 -10.05 13.71
CA ALA A 116 15.40 -10.97 13.58
C ALA A 116 14.94 -12.44 13.65
N THR A 117 13.98 -12.76 14.51
CA THR A 117 13.39 -14.10 14.59
C THR A 117 12.66 -14.47 13.30
N LEU A 118 11.79 -13.58 12.80
CA LEU A 118 11.08 -13.77 11.53
C LEU A 118 12.05 -13.92 10.35
N GLU A 119 13.11 -13.15 10.34
CA GLU A 119 14.14 -13.20 9.31
C GLU A 119 14.81 -14.58 9.23
N GLN A 120 15.08 -15.20 10.39
CA GLN A 120 15.60 -16.56 10.44
C GLN A 120 14.55 -17.60 9.99
N PHE A 121 13.32 -17.51 10.48
CA PHE A 121 12.25 -18.43 10.10
C PHE A 121 11.93 -18.36 8.62
N ASN A 122 11.89 -17.15 8.07
CA ASN A 122 11.58 -16.91 6.66
C ASN A 122 12.79 -17.06 5.72
N GLY A 123 13.95 -17.45 6.24
CA GLY A 123 15.15 -17.72 5.43
C GLY A 123 15.69 -16.52 4.64
N GLY A 124 15.55 -15.29 5.17
CA GLY A 124 16.00 -14.07 4.49
C GLY A 124 14.94 -13.45 3.58
N ARG A 125 13.65 -13.67 3.84
CA ARG A 125 12.55 -13.14 3.02
C ARG A 125 11.71 -12.08 3.72
N THR A 126 12.14 -11.63 4.91
CA THR A 126 11.35 -10.66 5.71
C THR A 126 11.55 -9.24 5.23
N GLY A 127 10.47 -8.48 5.17
CA GLY A 127 10.45 -7.03 5.02
C GLY A 127 9.73 -6.35 6.19
N TRP A 128 10.13 -5.13 6.49
CA TRP A 128 9.49 -4.28 7.49
C TRP A 128 9.01 -2.98 6.87
N ASN A 129 7.70 -2.80 6.77
CA ASN A 129 7.11 -1.52 6.44
C ASN A 129 7.04 -0.66 7.71
N ILE A 130 7.89 0.34 7.75
CA ILE A 130 8.08 1.24 8.88
C ILE A 130 7.01 2.31 8.83
N VAL A 131 6.12 2.35 9.82
CA VAL A 131 5.10 3.39 9.92
C VAL A 131 5.20 4.14 11.25
N THR A 132 4.78 5.41 11.21
CA THR A 132 4.67 6.26 12.39
C THR A 132 3.25 6.30 12.92
N SER A 133 2.35 5.48 12.39
CA SER A 133 0.90 5.47 12.60
C SER A 133 0.26 6.85 12.38
N TRP A 134 -0.87 6.91 11.72
CA TRP A 134 -1.49 8.18 11.33
C TRP A 134 -2.77 8.50 12.12
N ALA A 135 -3.39 7.47 12.71
CA ALA A 135 -4.68 7.60 13.36
C ALA A 135 -4.53 8.03 14.83
N ASP A 136 -5.15 9.13 15.17
CA ASP A 136 -5.13 9.66 16.55
C ASP A 136 -5.76 8.68 17.54
N GLN A 137 -6.77 7.92 17.10
CA GLN A 137 -7.47 6.92 17.91
C GLN A 137 -6.54 5.79 18.41
N SER A 138 -5.44 5.54 17.71
CA SER A 138 -4.46 4.51 18.12
C SER A 138 -3.89 4.80 19.52
N ALA A 139 -3.74 6.07 19.90
CA ALA A 139 -3.11 6.45 21.17
C ALA A 139 -3.80 5.84 22.39
N ALA A 140 -5.13 5.80 22.41
CA ALA A 140 -5.92 5.26 23.50
C ALA A 140 -5.67 3.75 23.73
N ASN A 141 -5.47 2.99 22.67
CA ASN A 141 -5.17 1.54 22.74
C ASN A 141 -3.80 1.23 23.35
N PHE A 142 -2.93 2.24 23.41
CA PHE A 142 -1.59 2.14 24.01
C PHE A 142 -1.44 2.99 25.28
N SER A 143 -2.56 3.25 25.97
CA SER A 143 -2.60 4.02 27.24
C SER A 143 -1.95 5.40 27.14
N ARG A 144 -2.03 6.04 25.97
CA ARG A 144 -1.54 7.42 25.76
C ARG A 144 -2.73 8.37 25.65
N ALA A 145 -2.63 9.50 26.34
CA ALA A 145 -3.67 10.53 26.32
C ALA A 145 -3.78 11.22 24.96
N GLU A 146 -2.65 11.34 24.25
CA GLU A 146 -2.57 12.04 22.97
C GLU A 146 -1.67 11.29 21.97
N HIS A 147 -2.00 11.47 20.71
CA HIS A 147 -1.14 11.05 19.60
C HIS A 147 -0.04 12.09 19.37
N LEU A 148 1.20 11.64 19.17
CA LEU A 148 2.31 12.56 18.93
C LEU A 148 2.09 13.34 17.62
N ALA A 149 2.51 14.61 17.60
CA ALA A 149 2.52 15.43 16.41
C ALA A 149 3.34 14.76 15.28
N LYS A 150 2.93 14.96 14.03
CA LYS A 150 3.48 14.27 12.86
C LYS A 150 4.99 14.37 12.76
N ASP A 151 5.57 15.57 12.94
CA ASP A 151 7.00 15.76 12.80
C ASP A 151 7.79 15.11 13.95
N ALA A 152 7.24 15.15 15.17
CA ALA A 152 7.83 14.46 16.32
C ALA A 152 7.85 12.93 16.12
N ARG A 153 6.86 12.37 15.45
CA ARG A 153 6.84 10.94 15.13
C ARG A 153 7.95 10.54 14.16
N TYR A 154 8.32 11.39 13.18
CA TYR A 154 9.44 11.09 12.29
C TYR A 154 10.81 11.21 12.98
N VAL A 155 10.95 12.13 13.92
CA VAL A 155 12.17 12.21 14.77
C VAL A 155 12.29 10.93 15.60
N LEU A 156 11.21 10.54 16.28
CA LEU A 156 11.17 9.29 17.05
C LEU A 156 11.48 8.08 16.16
N ALA A 157 10.91 8.00 14.97
CA ALA A 157 11.15 6.89 14.04
C ALA A 157 12.60 6.79 13.58
N ALA A 158 13.29 7.93 13.39
CA ALA A 158 14.70 7.92 13.01
C ALA A 158 15.57 7.31 14.11
N ASP A 159 15.40 7.74 15.37
CA ASP A 159 16.11 7.20 16.53
C ASP A 159 15.76 5.72 16.76
N TYR A 160 14.49 5.37 16.61
CA TYR A 160 14.01 4.00 16.75
C TYR A 160 14.67 3.05 15.72
N VAL A 161 14.69 3.42 14.45
CA VAL A 161 15.30 2.60 13.39
C VAL A 161 16.81 2.50 13.58
N ALA A 162 17.47 3.57 14.04
CA ALA A 162 18.88 3.53 14.36
C ALA A 162 19.18 2.52 15.48
N GLN A 163 18.37 2.48 16.55
CA GLN A 163 18.48 1.49 17.63
C GLN A 163 18.25 0.06 17.11
N VAL A 164 17.20 -0.17 16.31
CA VAL A 164 16.90 -1.48 15.73
C VAL A 164 18.08 -1.98 14.87
N ARG A 165 18.63 -1.11 14.00
CA ARG A 165 19.79 -1.46 13.16
C ARG A 165 21.05 -1.75 13.97
N ALA A 166 21.31 -1.01 15.04
CA ALA A 166 22.43 -1.26 15.94
C ALA A 166 22.31 -2.64 16.63
N LEU A 167 21.09 -3.03 17.04
CA LEU A 167 20.83 -4.35 17.62
C LEU A 167 21.05 -5.48 16.59
N TRP A 168 20.63 -5.28 15.34
CA TRP A 168 20.88 -6.26 14.27
C TRP A 168 22.37 -6.38 13.92
N ALA A 169 23.11 -5.26 13.90
CA ALA A 169 24.55 -5.27 13.65
C ALA A 169 25.34 -6.01 14.73
N ALA A 170 24.82 -6.07 15.97
CA ALA A 170 25.40 -6.82 17.07
C ALA A 170 25.02 -8.32 17.08
N ALA A 171 24.07 -8.72 16.25
CA ALA A 171 23.61 -10.11 16.14
C ALA A 171 24.29 -10.83 14.95
N PRO A 172 24.28 -12.17 14.89
CA PRO A 172 24.71 -12.89 13.70
C PRO A 172 23.94 -12.44 12.48
N PRO A 173 24.61 -12.19 11.33
CA PRO A 173 23.95 -11.70 10.11
C PRO A 173 22.94 -12.72 9.59
N SER A 174 21.81 -12.21 9.08
CA SER A 174 20.85 -13.03 8.34
C SER A 174 21.32 -13.28 6.90
N ARG A 175 20.61 -14.14 6.16
CA ARG A 175 20.93 -14.42 4.74
C ARG A 175 20.89 -13.18 3.84
N GLN A 176 20.08 -12.15 4.18
CA GLN A 176 20.02 -10.86 3.48
C GLN A 176 20.59 -9.68 4.29
N GLY A 177 21.34 -9.97 5.37
CA GLY A 177 21.93 -8.98 6.27
C GLY A 177 20.94 -8.49 7.32
N HIS A 178 19.83 -7.95 6.92
CA HIS A 178 18.69 -7.52 7.76
C HIS A 178 17.38 -7.50 6.93
N PRO A 179 16.20 -7.47 7.57
CA PRO A 179 14.92 -7.32 6.87
C PRO A 179 14.92 -6.12 5.92
N VAL A 180 14.33 -6.26 4.73
CA VAL A 180 14.21 -5.14 3.78
C VAL A 180 13.34 -4.04 4.39
N LEU A 181 13.82 -2.80 4.35
CA LEU A 181 13.15 -1.65 4.95
C LEU A 181 12.24 -0.95 3.94
N VAL A 182 10.94 -1.00 4.19
CA VAL A 182 9.90 -0.38 3.37
C VAL A 182 9.34 0.85 4.08
N GLN A 183 8.95 1.88 3.36
CA GLN A 183 8.37 3.10 3.93
C GLN A 183 7.38 3.74 2.93
N ALA A 184 6.37 4.49 3.43
CA ALA A 184 5.30 5.07 2.61
C ALA A 184 5.05 6.58 2.86
N GLY A 185 5.96 7.29 3.49
CA GLY A 185 5.77 8.71 3.87
C GLY A 185 5.98 9.67 2.71
N MET A 186 4.92 10.34 2.29
CA MET A 186 4.93 11.30 1.16
C MET A 186 5.16 12.76 1.58
N SER A 187 5.07 13.10 2.86
CA SER A 187 5.35 14.46 3.34
C SER A 187 6.84 14.77 3.33
N PRO A 188 7.27 16.06 3.35
CA PRO A 188 8.68 16.39 3.38
C PRO A 188 9.47 15.68 4.50
N GLY A 189 8.94 15.61 5.72
CA GLY A 189 9.55 14.85 6.82
C GLY A 189 9.58 13.34 6.53
N GLY A 190 8.51 12.78 5.93
CA GLY A 190 8.45 11.38 5.51
C GLY A 190 9.45 11.05 4.41
N GLN A 191 9.61 11.91 3.42
CA GLN A 191 10.60 11.75 2.35
C GLN A 191 12.03 11.84 2.89
N ALA A 192 12.30 12.80 3.78
CA ALA A 192 13.59 12.92 4.44
C ALA A 192 13.94 11.68 5.26
N PHE A 193 12.97 11.13 6.01
CA PHE A 193 13.13 9.88 6.74
C PHE A 193 13.34 8.69 5.80
N ALA A 194 12.50 8.53 4.78
CA ALA A 194 12.62 7.45 3.80
C ALA A 194 13.97 7.47 3.08
N ALA A 195 14.45 8.64 2.65
CA ALA A 195 15.75 8.79 2.02
C ALA A 195 16.93 8.34 2.91
N SER A 196 16.73 8.34 4.24
CA SER A 196 17.75 7.89 5.19
C SER A 196 17.77 6.38 5.38
N VAL A 197 16.60 5.71 5.31
CA VAL A 197 16.45 4.32 5.76
C VAL A 197 15.83 3.39 4.73
N ALA A 198 14.88 3.86 3.89
CA ALA A 198 14.07 2.99 3.06
C ALA A 198 14.86 2.37 1.90
N GLU A 199 14.57 1.12 1.62
CA GLU A 199 15.05 0.37 0.46
C GLU A 199 13.92 0.16 -0.56
N VAL A 200 12.67 0.19 -0.07
CA VAL A 200 11.48 0.25 -0.91
C VAL A 200 10.60 1.42 -0.46
N MET A 201 10.16 2.21 -1.41
CA MET A 201 9.27 3.34 -1.19
C MET A 201 7.91 3.04 -1.80
N PHE A 202 6.89 2.77 -0.98
CA PHE A 202 5.50 2.67 -1.41
C PHE A 202 4.92 4.07 -1.57
N THR A 203 4.43 4.41 -2.77
CA THR A 203 4.05 5.78 -3.09
C THR A 203 2.65 5.89 -3.69
N VAL A 204 2.15 7.12 -3.71
CA VAL A 204 0.95 7.51 -4.45
C VAL A 204 1.39 8.37 -5.63
N ALA A 205 1.10 7.93 -6.84
CA ALA A 205 1.34 8.70 -8.05
C ALA A 205 0.15 8.54 -9.01
N ARG A 206 -0.17 9.58 -9.76
CA ARG A 206 -1.32 9.59 -10.68
C ARG A 206 -0.91 9.75 -12.13
N ASP A 207 0.23 10.36 -12.39
CA ASP A 207 0.78 10.57 -13.71
C ASP A 207 2.28 10.28 -13.72
N ILE A 208 2.81 10.04 -14.91
CA ILE A 208 4.19 9.62 -15.15
C ILE A 208 5.17 10.71 -14.74
N ASP A 209 4.88 11.97 -15.03
CA ASP A 209 5.82 13.06 -14.79
C ASP A 209 5.98 13.33 -13.31
N ALA A 210 4.87 13.38 -12.56
CA ALA A 210 4.91 13.51 -11.10
C ALA A 210 5.60 12.30 -10.43
N ALA A 211 5.35 11.08 -10.92
CA ALA A 211 6.00 9.88 -10.41
C ALA A 211 7.50 9.88 -10.65
N ARG A 212 7.94 10.28 -11.86
CA ARG A 212 9.36 10.40 -12.20
C ARG A 212 10.05 11.47 -11.34
N ALA A 213 9.47 12.66 -11.24
CA ALA A 213 10.01 13.73 -10.40
C ALA A 213 10.17 13.26 -8.95
N PHE A 214 9.14 12.63 -8.38
CA PHE A 214 9.21 12.08 -7.02
C PHE A 214 10.33 11.04 -6.86
N ARG A 215 10.46 10.12 -7.82
CA ARG A 215 11.52 9.09 -7.79
C ARG A 215 12.91 9.71 -7.86
N ASP A 216 13.10 10.70 -8.72
CA ASP A 216 14.37 11.41 -8.86
C ASP A 216 14.71 12.20 -7.59
N ASP A 217 13.75 12.87 -6.97
CA ASP A 217 13.91 13.61 -5.71
C ASP A 217 14.31 12.67 -4.56
N ILE A 218 13.63 11.55 -4.37
CA ILE A 218 13.95 10.56 -3.31
C ILE A 218 15.35 10.00 -3.51
N ARG A 219 15.74 9.70 -4.74
CA ARG A 219 17.09 9.19 -5.07
C ARG A 219 18.17 10.24 -4.84
N ALA A 220 17.90 11.50 -5.20
CA ALA A 220 18.80 12.62 -4.91
C ALA A 220 18.96 12.85 -3.40
N LEU A 221 17.86 12.79 -2.64
CA LEU A 221 17.88 12.88 -1.18
C LEU A 221 18.66 11.71 -0.54
N ALA A 222 18.56 10.50 -1.06
CA ALA A 222 19.32 9.35 -0.59
C ALA A 222 20.81 9.50 -0.92
N ALA A 223 21.15 9.94 -2.12
CA ALA A 223 22.54 10.23 -2.53
C ALA A 223 23.17 11.31 -1.64
N GLY A 224 22.44 12.37 -1.31
CA GLY A 224 22.88 13.42 -0.37
C GLY A 224 23.16 12.90 1.05
N ARG A 225 22.73 11.67 1.38
CA ARG A 225 23.01 10.96 2.64
C ARG A 225 24.06 9.85 2.49
N GLY A 226 24.77 9.81 1.36
CA GLY A 226 25.81 8.81 1.10
C GLY A 226 25.28 7.43 0.71
N ARG A 227 23.97 7.30 0.42
CA ARG A 227 23.38 6.04 -0.05
C ARG A 227 23.37 5.99 -1.58
N SER A 228 23.58 4.80 -2.15
CA SER A 228 23.39 4.62 -3.60
C SER A 228 21.93 4.87 -3.99
N PRO A 229 21.66 5.70 -5.02
CA PRO A 229 20.29 5.90 -5.53
C PRO A 229 19.59 4.61 -5.97
N ASP A 230 20.34 3.60 -6.40
CA ASP A 230 19.80 2.31 -6.85
C ASP A 230 19.35 1.42 -5.69
N GLN A 231 19.73 1.75 -4.47
CA GLN A 231 19.25 1.08 -3.26
C GLN A 231 17.86 1.54 -2.79
N VAL A 232 17.21 2.44 -3.54
CA VAL A 232 15.84 2.87 -3.25
C VAL A 232 14.95 2.52 -4.43
N LYS A 233 14.06 1.56 -4.24
CA LYS A 233 13.05 1.16 -5.22
C LYS A 233 11.76 1.91 -4.97
N VAL A 234 11.28 2.66 -5.96
CA VAL A 234 10.03 3.42 -5.85
C VAL A 234 8.91 2.64 -6.53
N MET A 235 7.90 2.26 -5.75
CA MET A 235 6.81 1.38 -6.17
C MET A 235 5.45 2.05 -5.89
N PRO A 236 4.85 2.74 -6.86
CA PRO A 236 3.50 3.28 -6.71
C PRO A 236 2.46 2.15 -6.56
N GLY A 237 1.42 2.44 -5.76
CA GLY A 237 0.25 1.57 -5.66
C GLY A 237 -0.65 1.69 -6.87
N ILE A 238 -1.12 0.56 -7.37
CA ILE A 238 -2.10 0.48 -8.45
C ILE A 238 -3.22 -0.49 -8.08
N ALA A 239 -4.47 -0.04 -8.18
CA ALA A 239 -5.66 -0.86 -7.94
C ALA A 239 -6.30 -1.25 -9.29
N PRO A 240 -6.04 -2.46 -9.77
CA PRO A 240 -6.54 -2.92 -11.04
C PRO A 240 -7.92 -3.58 -10.90
N ILE A 241 -8.85 -3.21 -11.77
CA ILE A 241 -10.10 -3.92 -12.03
C ILE A 241 -9.96 -4.56 -13.41
N LEU A 242 -9.73 -5.87 -13.44
CA LEU A 242 -9.38 -6.59 -14.64
C LEU A 242 -10.48 -7.56 -15.07
N ALA A 243 -10.65 -7.71 -16.39
CA ALA A 243 -11.48 -8.71 -17.00
C ALA A 243 -10.95 -9.09 -18.39
N ALA A 244 -11.53 -10.11 -19.04
CA ALA A 244 -11.13 -10.55 -20.36
C ALA A 244 -11.32 -9.47 -21.44
N THR A 245 -12.29 -8.56 -21.23
CA THR A 245 -12.55 -7.40 -22.11
C THR A 245 -12.72 -6.13 -21.30
N GLU A 246 -12.41 -4.97 -21.90
CA GLU A 246 -12.59 -3.66 -21.27
C GLU A 246 -14.07 -3.41 -20.87
N ALA A 247 -15.00 -3.84 -21.71
CA ALA A 247 -16.44 -3.71 -21.43
C ALA A 247 -16.85 -4.53 -20.19
N GLU A 248 -16.27 -5.70 -19.97
CA GLU A 248 -16.48 -6.50 -18.76
C GLU A 248 -15.83 -5.87 -17.55
N ALA A 249 -14.62 -5.32 -17.68
CA ALA A 249 -13.95 -4.62 -16.60
C ALA A 249 -14.74 -3.39 -16.13
N LEU A 250 -15.31 -2.62 -17.06
CA LEU A 250 -16.21 -1.48 -16.75
C LEU A 250 -17.47 -1.93 -16.03
N ARG A 251 -18.10 -3.04 -16.45
CA ARG A 251 -19.28 -3.59 -15.75
C ARG A 251 -18.91 -4.07 -14.33
N LYS A 252 -17.73 -4.67 -14.18
CA LYS A 252 -17.20 -5.09 -12.87
C LYS A 252 -16.97 -3.89 -11.95
N GLU A 253 -16.40 -2.80 -12.47
CA GLU A 253 -16.23 -1.55 -11.72
C GLU A 253 -17.57 -1.01 -11.21
N GLU A 254 -18.57 -0.99 -12.08
CA GLU A 254 -19.92 -0.56 -11.71
C GLU A 254 -20.51 -1.44 -10.61
N ALA A 255 -20.37 -2.77 -10.75
CA ALA A 255 -20.84 -3.70 -9.74
C ALA A 255 -20.16 -3.49 -8.38
N PHE A 256 -18.86 -3.18 -8.35
CA PHE A 256 -18.16 -2.88 -7.10
C PHE A 256 -18.64 -1.57 -6.47
N PHE A 257 -18.95 -0.57 -7.29
CA PHE A 257 -19.54 0.67 -6.80
C PHE A 257 -20.88 0.44 -6.10
N GLU A 258 -21.76 -0.36 -6.71
CA GLU A 258 -23.09 -0.67 -6.16
C GLU A 258 -23.04 -1.47 -4.84
N LEU A 259 -21.92 -2.14 -4.53
CA LEU A 259 -21.74 -2.81 -3.25
C LEU A 259 -21.51 -1.84 -2.08
N VAL A 260 -21.09 -0.62 -2.36
CA VAL A 260 -20.81 0.36 -1.30
C VAL A 260 -22.08 1.07 -0.90
N HIS A 261 -22.46 0.94 0.38
CA HIS A 261 -23.65 1.62 0.88
C HIS A 261 -23.48 3.14 0.85
N PRO A 262 -24.39 3.92 0.25
CA PRO A 262 -24.24 5.37 0.11
C PRO A 262 -23.94 6.09 1.44
N ASN A 263 -24.56 5.68 2.54
CA ASN A 263 -24.33 6.29 3.85
C ASN A 263 -22.88 6.18 4.33
N ILE A 264 -22.17 5.10 3.97
CA ILE A 264 -20.75 4.92 4.33
C ILE A 264 -19.90 5.92 3.52
N GLN A 265 -20.18 6.07 2.23
CA GLN A 265 -19.49 7.04 1.38
C GLN A 265 -19.74 8.48 1.86
N LEU A 266 -21.01 8.81 2.18
CA LEU A 266 -21.37 10.12 2.73
C LEU A 266 -20.68 10.38 4.08
N ALA A 267 -20.61 9.37 4.95
CA ALA A 267 -19.92 9.47 6.21
C ALA A 267 -18.43 9.74 6.04
N MET A 268 -17.77 8.99 5.13
CA MET A 268 -16.35 9.20 4.82
C MET A 268 -16.09 10.59 4.24
N LEU A 269 -16.97 11.07 3.37
CA LEU A 269 -16.87 12.40 2.80
C LEU A 269 -17.10 13.49 3.87
N SER A 270 -18.06 13.27 4.77
CA SER A 270 -18.32 14.16 5.91
C SER A 270 -17.10 14.30 6.81
N ASP A 271 -16.45 13.19 7.13
CA ASP A 271 -15.21 13.21 7.92
C ASP A 271 -14.06 13.90 7.15
N GLN A 272 -14.03 13.76 5.84
CA GLN A 272 -12.99 14.37 5.02
C GLN A 272 -13.04 15.89 5.02
N PHE A 273 -14.22 16.48 4.99
CA PHE A 273 -14.41 17.94 4.89
C PHE A 273 -14.85 18.60 6.22
N GLY A 274 -15.29 17.81 7.19
CA GLY A 274 -15.89 18.34 8.39
C GLY A 274 -17.28 18.99 8.13
N LEU A 275 -18.01 18.44 7.14
CA LEU A 275 -19.32 18.90 6.69
C LEU A 275 -20.26 17.69 6.64
N ASP A 276 -21.48 17.80 7.14
CA ASP A 276 -22.45 16.71 7.07
C ASP A 276 -23.02 16.56 5.65
N PHE A 277 -22.54 15.58 4.92
CA PHE A 277 -23.04 15.29 3.56
C PHE A 277 -24.34 14.50 3.53
N SER A 278 -24.84 14.00 4.65
CA SER A 278 -26.11 13.24 4.69
C SER A 278 -27.35 14.11 4.44
N VAL A 279 -27.22 15.42 4.57
CA VAL A 279 -28.31 16.38 4.35
C VAL A 279 -28.52 16.74 2.87
N TYR A 280 -27.58 16.39 2.01
CA TYR A 280 -27.65 16.72 0.58
C TYR A 280 -28.21 15.56 -0.26
N SER A 281 -28.97 15.89 -1.31
CA SER A 281 -29.43 14.88 -2.26
C SER A 281 -28.27 14.33 -3.08
N LEU A 282 -28.21 13.02 -3.24
CA LEU A 282 -27.20 12.34 -4.07
C LEU A 282 -27.22 12.82 -5.53
N ASP A 283 -28.38 13.20 -6.04
CA ASP A 283 -28.57 13.63 -7.44
C ASP A 283 -28.47 15.14 -7.66
N ALA A 284 -28.23 15.90 -6.57
CA ALA A 284 -27.91 17.32 -6.65
C ALA A 284 -26.42 17.54 -6.98
N PRO A 285 -26.05 18.68 -7.58
CA PRO A 285 -24.66 19.09 -7.71
C PRO A 285 -23.97 19.15 -6.34
N LEU A 286 -22.66 18.92 -6.31
CA LEU A 286 -21.86 19.09 -5.09
C LEU A 286 -22.10 20.48 -4.47
N PRO A 287 -22.29 20.56 -3.14
CA PRO A 287 -22.51 21.83 -2.43
C PRO A 287 -21.18 22.60 -2.30
N MET A 288 -20.68 23.15 -3.42
CA MET A 288 -19.34 23.74 -3.48
C MET A 288 -19.15 24.90 -2.52
N ASP A 289 -20.17 25.74 -2.30
CA ASP A 289 -20.09 26.87 -1.39
C ASP A 289 -19.89 26.41 0.06
N ASP A 290 -20.60 25.36 0.49
CA ASP A 290 -20.47 24.78 1.81
C ASP A 290 -19.13 24.03 1.97
N ILE A 291 -18.68 23.35 0.92
CA ILE A 291 -17.38 22.68 0.91
C ILE A 291 -16.24 23.70 1.05
N LEU A 292 -16.27 24.80 0.29
CA LEU A 292 -15.21 25.82 0.32
C LEU A 292 -15.15 26.57 1.66
N THR A 293 -16.26 26.68 2.35
CA THR A 293 -16.34 27.30 3.68
C THR A 293 -16.22 26.30 4.84
N SER A 294 -16.08 25.01 4.55
CA SER A 294 -15.99 23.97 5.57
C SER A 294 -14.74 24.10 6.46
N PRO A 295 -14.79 23.69 7.73
CA PRO A 295 -13.69 23.90 8.69
C PRO A 295 -12.36 23.34 8.24
N ARG A 296 -12.36 22.18 7.56
CA ARG A 296 -11.11 21.52 7.11
C ARG A 296 -10.51 22.14 5.86
N VAL A 297 -11.31 22.76 5.02
CA VAL A 297 -10.83 23.54 3.86
C VAL A 297 -10.30 24.89 4.34
N VAL A 298 -11.03 25.60 5.17
CA VAL A 298 -10.60 26.90 5.72
C VAL A 298 -9.32 26.78 6.55
N SER A 299 -9.14 25.69 7.31
CA SER A 299 -7.90 25.43 8.05
C SER A 299 -6.72 24.98 7.17
N GLY A 300 -6.91 24.80 5.87
CA GLY A 300 -5.89 24.30 4.94
C GLY A 300 -5.56 22.81 5.11
N SER A 301 -6.30 22.08 5.96
CA SER A 301 -6.08 20.64 6.15
C SER A 301 -6.63 19.80 5.00
N ARG A 302 -7.44 20.39 4.11
CA ARG A 302 -7.96 19.78 2.87
C ARG A 302 -7.95 20.78 1.71
N ASP A 303 -7.57 20.29 0.55
CA ASP A 303 -7.60 21.03 -0.70
C ASP A 303 -8.83 20.57 -1.51
N PRO A 304 -9.81 21.44 -1.78
CA PRO A 304 -11.00 21.13 -2.56
C PRO A 304 -10.78 21.14 -4.07
N SER A 305 -9.64 21.60 -4.56
CA SER A 305 -9.36 21.74 -6.01
C SER A 305 -9.52 20.42 -6.76
N ARG A 306 -9.26 19.30 -6.09
CA ARG A 306 -9.45 17.95 -6.64
C ARG A 306 -10.90 17.54 -6.86
N LEU A 307 -11.86 18.21 -6.21
CA LEU A 307 -13.29 17.99 -6.43
C LEU A 307 -13.76 18.60 -7.75
N ILE A 308 -13.04 19.61 -8.23
CA ILE A 308 -13.42 20.45 -9.34
C ILE A 308 -12.77 19.99 -10.66
N ALA A 309 -11.60 19.34 -10.59
CA ALA A 309 -10.70 19.13 -11.73
C ALA A 309 -11.14 18.06 -12.75
N ASP A 310 -12.05 17.16 -12.40
CA ASP A 310 -12.25 15.94 -13.17
C ASP A 310 -13.58 15.83 -13.96
N VAL A 311 -14.40 16.87 -14.02
CA VAL A 311 -15.65 16.79 -14.78
C VAL A 311 -15.76 17.97 -15.76
N ALA A 312 -15.53 17.69 -17.02
CA ALA A 312 -15.69 18.52 -18.22
C ALA A 312 -16.60 19.78 -18.06
N GLY A 313 -16.14 20.79 -17.33
CA GLY A 313 -16.75 22.12 -17.26
C GLY A 313 -18.04 22.25 -16.46
N ARG A 314 -18.49 21.22 -15.72
CA ARG A 314 -19.65 21.29 -14.82
C ARG A 314 -19.34 20.74 -13.43
N THR A 315 -20.05 21.22 -12.42
CA THR A 315 -20.01 20.61 -11.08
C THR A 315 -20.68 19.23 -11.13
N PRO A 316 -19.99 18.15 -10.70
CA PRO A 316 -20.59 16.80 -10.66
C PRO A 316 -21.71 16.75 -9.62
N THR A 317 -22.65 15.82 -9.78
CA THR A 317 -23.58 15.47 -8.71
C THR A 317 -22.82 14.78 -7.56
N LEU A 318 -23.40 14.79 -6.37
CA LEU A 318 -22.81 14.09 -5.21
C LEU A 318 -22.63 12.60 -5.51
N ARG A 319 -23.57 11.96 -6.20
CA ARG A 319 -23.47 10.56 -6.64
C ARG A 319 -22.30 10.33 -7.61
N GLU A 320 -22.13 11.18 -8.62
CA GLU A 320 -21.01 11.09 -9.56
C GLU A 320 -19.66 11.24 -8.84
N TYR A 321 -19.60 12.18 -7.89
CA TYR A 321 -18.40 12.37 -7.09
C TYR A 321 -18.09 11.16 -6.21
N LEU A 322 -19.09 10.62 -5.50
CA LEU A 322 -18.91 9.42 -4.66
C LEU A 322 -18.46 8.22 -5.48
N ARG A 323 -19.01 8.05 -6.69
CA ARG A 323 -18.57 7.00 -7.63
C ARG A 323 -17.10 7.17 -8.00
N GLN A 324 -16.67 8.37 -8.32
CA GLN A 324 -15.28 8.68 -8.64
C GLN A 324 -14.37 8.50 -7.41
N ALA A 325 -14.80 8.97 -6.25
CA ALA A 325 -14.04 8.84 -4.99
C ALA A 325 -13.91 7.39 -4.51
N SER A 326 -14.84 6.49 -4.89
CA SER A 326 -14.79 5.08 -4.55
C SER A 326 -13.76 4.29 -5.39
N ARG A 327 -13.35 4.84 -6.53
CA ARG A 327 -12.43 4.16 -7.46
C ARG A 327 -11.11 3.75 -6.82
N VAL A 328 -10.53 4.52 -5.96
CA VAL A 328 -9.46 4.13 -5.01
C VAL A 328 -9.11 5.32 -4.13
N ARG A 329 -9.00 5.10 -2.85
CA ARG A 329 -8.84 6.12 -1.82
C ARG A 329 -7.72 7.15 -2.05
N THR A 330 -6.74 6.93 -2.94
CA THR A 330 -5.69 7.90 -3.29
C THR A 330 -4.73 7.38 -4.36
N HIS A 331 -4.64 6.07 -4.57
CA HIS A 331 -3.71 5.42 -5.49
C HIS A 331 -4.22 5.45 -6.93
N MET A 332 -3.38 5.06 -7.86
CA MET A 332 -3.76 4.91 -9.25
C MET A 332 -4.76 3.76 -9.39
N SER A 333 -5.88 4.00 -10.08
CA SER A 333 -6.82 2.96 -10.48
C SER A 333 -6.66 2.66 -11.97
N PHE A 334 -6.91 1.41 -12.33
CA PHE A 334 -6.90 0.95 -13.70
C PHE A 334 -8.12 0.04 -13.93
N VAL A 335 -8.83 0.25 -15.04
CA VAL A 335 -9.96 -0.59 -15.46
C VAL A 335 -9.70 -1.03 -16.89
N GLY A 336 -9.69 -2.34 -17.15
CA GLY A 336 -9.38 -2.87 -18.49
C GLY A 336 -8.95 -4.31 -18.47
N THR A 337 -8.17 -4.71 -19.48
CA THR A 337 -7.63 -6.06 -19.59
C THR A 337 -6.23 -6.18 -18.98
N PRO A 338 -5.77 -7.38 -18.65
CA PRO A 338 -4.39 -7.63 -18.21
C PRO A 338 -3.34 -7.11 -19.20
N GLU A 339 -3.60 -7.23 -20.51
CA GLU A 339 -2.72 -6.73 -21.57
C GLU A 339 -2.61 -5.20 -21.54
N GLN A 340 -3.74 -4.49 -21.44
CA GLN A 340 -3.76 -3.04 -21.36
C GLN A 340 -3.05 -2.53 -20.09
N LEU A 341 -3.21 -3.24 -18.96
CA LEU A 341 -2.48 -2.90 -17.74
C LEU A 341 -0.98 -3.12 -17.91
N ALA A 342 -0.57 -4.23 -18.53
CA ALA A 342 0.84 -4.52 -18.80
C ALA A 342 1.48 -3.44 -19.71
N ASP A 343 0.75 -2.93 -20.70
CA ASP A 343 1.19 -1.81 -21.55
C ASP A 343 1.36 -0.52 -20.74
N ARG A 344 0.42 -0.20 -19.86
CA ARG A 344 0.51 0.94 -18.96
C ARG A 344 1.70 0.84 -18.01
N MET A 345 1.94 -0.33 -17.42
CA MET A 345 3.08 -0.58 -16.54
C MET A 345 4.41 -0.48 -17.31
N ALA A 346 4.45 -0.94 -18.57
CA ALA A 346 5.60 -0.80 -19.46
C ALA A 346 5.94 0.67 -19.75
N GLU A 347 4.92 1.48 -20.04
CA GLU A 347 5.08 2.92 -20.28
C GLU A 347 5.70 3.62 -19.07
N TRP A 348 5.16 3.39 -17.87
CA TRP A 348 5.67 3.98 -16.62
C TRP A 348 7.11 3.57 -16.33
N PHE A 349 7.41 2.29 -16.51
CA PHE A 349 8.74 1.76 -16.28
C PHE A 349 9.77 2.30 -17.26
N ALA A 350 9.42 2.35 -18.56
CA ALA A 350 10.28 2.90 -19.61
C ALA A 350 10.54 4.40 -19.42
N ALA A 351 9.55 5.15 -18.94
CA ALA A 351 9.69 6.56 -18.59
C ALA A 351 10.55 6.81 -17.34
N GLY A 352 10.96 5.78 -16.61
CA GLY A 352 11.68 5.91 -15.35
C GLY A 352 10.83 6.43 -14.20
N ALA A 353 9.50 6.33 -14.29
CA ALA A 353 8.57 6.81 -13.29
C ALA A 353 8.50 5.91 -12.03
N CYS A 354 8.92 4.65 -12.15
CA CYS A 354 8.91 3.69 -11.06
C CYS A 354 10.00 2.61 -11.22
N ASP A 355 10.18 1.80 -10.18
CA ASP A 355 10.98 0.57 -10.21
C ASP A 355 10.10 -0.68 -10.19
N GLY A 356 8.81 -0.53 -9.99
CA GLY A 356 7.81 -1.57 -9.92
C GLY A 356 6.49 -1.03 -9.40
N PHE A 357 5.57 -1.92 -9.01
CA PHE A 357 4.25 -1.55 -8.52
C PHE A 357 3.84 -2.40 -7.32
N ASN A 358 3.08 -1.79 -6.39
CA ASN A 358 2.30 -2.54 -5.41
C ASN A 358 0.88 -2.73 -5.95
N LEU A 359 0.52 -3.97 -6.25
CA LEU A 359 -0.82 -4.34 -6.69
C LEU A 359 -1.80 -4.29 -5.50
N MET A 360 -2.92 -3.66 -5.70
CA MET A 360 -3.96 -3.41 -4.71
C MET A 360 -5.31 -3.94 -5.22
N PRO A 361 -5.52 -5.27 -5.26
CA PRO A 361 -6.74 -5.84 -5.83
C PRO A 361 -7.98 -5.34 -5.09
N PRO A 362 -9.05 -4.99 -5.82
CA PRO A 362 -10.27 -4.47 -5.22
C PRO A 362 -10.98 -5.51 -4.34
N VAL A 363 -10.89 -6.79 -4.68
CA VAL A 363 -11.47 -7.93 -3.94
C VAL A 363 -10.43 -9.04 -3.79
N ILE A 364 -10.27 -9.55 -2.59
CA ILE A 364 -9.38 -10.66 -2.25
C ILE A 364 -10.24 -11.78 -1.61
N PRO A 365 -10.09 -13.04 -2.04
CA PRO A 365 -9.15 -13.59 -3.02
C PRO A 365 -9.62 -13.48 -4.48
N GLY A 366 -10.85 -13.06 -4.77
CA GLY A 366 -11.52 -13.15 -6.06
C GLY A 366 -10.76 -12.57 -7.27
N GLU A 367 -9.89 -11.58 -7.05
CA GLU A 367 -9.10 -10.95 -8.12
C GLU A 367 -7.64 -11.46 -8.19
N MET A 368 -7.29 -12.48 -7.39
CA MET A 368 -5.89 -12.90 -7.29
C MET A 368 -5.41 -13.69 -8.50
N ASP A 369 -6.23 -14.59 -9.03
CA ASP A 369 -5.83 -15.48 -10.13
C ASP A 369 -5.58 -14.68 -11.43
N ILE A 370 -6.40 -13.68 -11.75
CA ILE A 370 -6.19 -12.84 -12.94
C ILE A 370 -4.85 -12.06 -12.89
N LEU A 371 -4.40 -11.72 -11.67
CA LEU A 371 -3.08 -11.08 -11.48
C LEU A 371 -1.94 -12.07 -11.74
N ALA A 372 -2.04 -13.28 -11.17
CA ALA A 372 -0.99 -14.28 -11.27
C ALA A 372 -0.93 -14.96 -12.65
N ASP A 373 -2.10 -15.27 -13.23
CA ASP A 373 -2.22 -16.16 -14.38
C ASP A 373 -2.44 -15.40 -15.70
N GLU A 374 -2.77 -14.10 -15.66
CA GLU A 374 -2.96 -13.30 -16.86
C GLU A 374 -2.05 -12.06 -16.91
N LEU A 375 -2.03 -11.21 -15.86
CA LEU A 375 -1.19 -10.01 -15.86
C LEU A 375 0.30 -10.36 -15.84
N VAL A 376 0.74 -11.26 -14.97
CA VAL A 376 2.16 -11.64 -14.90
C VAL A 376 2.65 -12.23 -16.23
N PRO A 377 1.96 -13.18 -16.88
CA PRO A 377 2.32 -13.63 -18.23
C PRO A 377 2.35 -12.49 -19.27
N ALA A 378 1.44 -11.51 -19.20
CA ALA A 378 1.46 -10.36 -20.09
C ALA A 378 2.72 -9.50 -19.92
N LEU A 379 3.19 -9.31 -18.67
CA LEU A 379 4.46 -8.64 -18.37
C LEU A 379 5.68 -9.44 -18.85
N ARG A 380 5.65 -10.78 -18.70
CA ARG A 380 6.72 -11.67 -19.20
C ARG A 380 6.86 -11.59 -20.70
N ARG A 381 5.78 -11.63 -21.47
CA ARG A 381 5.79 -11.46 -22.93
C ARG A 381 6.45 -10.15 -23.38
N ARG A 382 6.44 -9.13 -22.55
CA ARG A 382 7.11 -7.83 -22.78
C ARG A 382 8.55 -7.78 -22.27
N GLY A 383 9.06 -8.89 -21.69
CA GLY A 383 10.39 -8.94 -21.07
C GLY A 383 10.53 -8.05 -19.82
N LEU A 384 9.41 -7.68 -19.19
CA LEU A 384 9.39 -6.77 -18.06
C LEU A 384 9.41 -7.49 -16.71
N PHE A 385 9.12 -8.78 -16.69
CA PHE A 385 9.07 -9.56 -15.47
C PHE A 385 9.77 -10.91 -15.61
N ARG A 386 10.24 -11.46 -14.50
CA ARG A 386 10.97 -12.72 -14.44
C ARG A 386 10.10 -13.93 -14.80
N GLU A 387 10.71 -14.95 -15.38
CA GLU A 387 10.07 -16.26 -15.60
C GLU A 387 10.02 -17.07 -14.29
N ASP A 388 11.12 -17.03 -13.51
CA ASP A 388 11.20 -17.67 -12.21
C ASP A 388 12.07 -16.83 -11.25
N TYR A 389 12.02 -17.15 -9.97
CA TYR A 389 12.88 -16.55 -8.96
C TYR A 389 14.34 -16.88 -9.23
N THR A 390 15.19 -15.86 -9.25
CA THR A 390 16.64 -15.99 -9.47
C THR A 390 17.44 -15.82 -8.17
N ALA A 391 16.78 -15.49 -7.08
CA ALA A 391 17.36 -15.32 -5.76
C ALA A 391 16.49 -16.02 -4.70
N ASP A 392 17.04 -16.22 -3.50
CA ASP A 392 16.36 -16.89 -2.39
C ASP A 392 15.88 -15.91 -1.32
N THR A 393 16.23 -14.63 -1.43
CA THR A 393 15.92 -13.59 -0.43
C THR A 393 15.08 -12.48 -1.05
N LEU A 394 14.31 -11.77 -0.22
CA LEU A 394 13.55 -10.61 -0.66
C LEU A 394 14.46 -9.53 -1.26
N ARG A 395 15.61 -9.27 -0.61
CA ARG A 395 16.63 -8.33 -1.11
C ARG A 395 17.10 -8.70 -2.50
N GLY A 396 17.39 -9.98 -2.72
CA GLY A 396 17.82 -10.49 -4.01
C GLY A 396 16.71 -10.38 -5.09
N HIS A 397 15.44 -10.62 -4.75
CA HIS A 397 14.31 -10.44 -5.67
C HIS A 397 14.22 -9.00 -6.16
N LEU A 398 14.40 -8.04 -5.25
CA LEU A 398 14.35 -6.60 -5.54
C LEU A 398 15.64 -6.07 -6.22
N GLY A 399 16.67 -6.90 -6.39
CA GLY A 399 17.96 -6.47 -6.93
C GLY A 399 18.64 -5.39 -6.07
N LEU A 400 18.46 -5.48 -4.76
CA LEU A 400 19.14 -4.64 -3.78
C LEU A 400 20.50 -5.25 -3.45
N GLN A 401 21.49 -4.41 -3.18
CA GLN A 401 22.79 -4.87 -2.71
C GLN A 401 22.69 -5.33 -1.26
N ASP A 402 23.57 -6.24 -0.86
CA ASP A 402 23.71 -6.60 0.54
C ASP A 402 24.08 -5.34 1.34
N PRO A 403 23.50 -5.16 2.54
CA PRO A 403 23.87 -4.03 3.36
C PRO A 403 25.36 -4.11 3.67
N ALA A 404 26.05 -2.99 3.49
CA ALA A 404 27.44 -2.88 3.96
C ALA A 404 27.46 -3.16 5.46
N GLY A 405 28.30 -4.13 5.89
CA GLY A 405 28.45 -4.53 7.27
C GLY A 405 28.95 -3.40 8.17
#